data_6c35092e8f45fbb7bec5a37ba3ce4dfb
#
_entry.id   6c35092e8f45fbb7bec5a37ba3ce4dfb
#
_cell.length_a   1.000
_cell.length_b   1.000
_cell.length_c   1.000
_cell.angle_alpha   90.00
_cell.angle_beta   90.00
_cell.angle_gamma   90.00
#
_symmetry.space_group_name_H-M   'P 1'
#
loop_
_entity.id
_entity.type
_entity.pdbx_description
1 polymer ?
#
loop_
_entity_poly.entity_id
_entity_poly.type
_entity_poly.pdbx_seq_one_letter_code
_entity_poly.pdbx_strand_id
1 'polypeptide(L)'
;MEGPRGYERSDGVGAQTPVGAALRASVQVIFDTDVLIWASRLDPHAKEFILAERDRAASMVTLMEVLAGAKSKADLMITRRFFMDLEIRLIPVDESIRYLAANLIEDHRLVDGLGVTDAVIAATAREAGETLATGNVPHFRGIPNLALKSFRPSRP
;
A
#
# COMPACT_ATOMS: atom_id res chain seq x y z
N MET A 1 -59.44 20.91 -32.19
CA MET A 1 -58.30 19.97 -32.39
C MET A 1 -57.14 20.55 -31.69
N GLU A 2 -56.90 20.02 -30.48
CA GLU A 2 -55.75 20.39 -29.67
C GLU A 2 -54.60 19.37 -29.92
N GLY A 3 -53.42 19.87 -30.33
CA GLY A 3 -52.23 19.08 -30.48
C GLY A 3 -51.57 18.82 -29.13
N PRO A 4 -50.79 17.73 -28.95
CA PRO A 4 -50.24 17.34 -27.67
C PRO A 4 -49.08 18.25 -27.27
N ARG A 5 -49.11 18.65 -25.99
CA ARG A 5 -48.08 19.45 -25.31
C ARG A 5 -46.76 18.66 -25.21
N GLY A 6 -45.68 19.32 -25.62
CA GLY A 6 -44.32 18.84 -25.54
C GLY A 6 -43.88 18.53 -24.10
N TYR A 7 -43.29 17.38 -23.95
CA TYR A 7 -42.62 16.94 -22.69
C TYR A 7 -41.22 17.58 -22.67
N GLU A 8 -41.04 18.60 -21.88
CA GLU A 8 -39.70 19.13 -21.60
C GLU A 8 -38.95 18.14 -20.75
N ARG A 9 -37.85 17.62 -21.30
CA ARG A 9 -36.87 16.87 -20.52
C ARG A 9 -36.07 17.87 -19.69
N SER A 10 -36.24 17.83 -18.38
CA SER A 10 -35.32 18.48 -17.46
C SER A 10 -34.04 17.68 -17.44
N ASP A 11 -33.01 18.20 -18.11
CA ASP A 11 -31.63 17.71 -17.96
C ASP A 11 -31.16 18.03 -16.54
N GLY A 12 -31.32 17.06 -15.67
CA GLY A 12 -30.73 17.06 -14.35
C GLY A 12 -29.23 16.91 -14.48
N VAL A 13 -28.52 18.04 -14.59
CA VAL A 13 -27.07 18.08 -14.38
C VAL A 13 -26.83 17.74 -12.92
N GLY A 14 -26.53 16.49 -12.67
CA GLY A 14 -26.06 16.02 -11.38
C GLY A 14 -24.74 16.70 -11.07
N ALA A 15 -24.78 17.76 -10.28
CA ALA A 15 -23.59 18.39 -9.72
C ALA A 15 -22.84 17.33 -8.90
N GLN A 16 -21.72 16.86 -9.44
CA GLN A 16 -20.78 16.03 -8.66
C GLN A 16 -20.25 16.90 -7.53
N THR A 17 -20.64 16.57 -6.31
CA THR A 17 -20.19 17.26 -5.12
C THR A 17 -18.66 17.18 -4.98
N PRO A 18 -17.98 18.27 -4.59
CA PRO A 18 -16.52 18.31 -4.47
C PRO A 18 -15.94 17.37 -3.39
N VAL A 19 -16.79 16.75 -2.58
CA VAL A 19 -16.39 15.78 -1.53
C VAL A 19 -15.72 14.54 -2.13
N GLY A 20 -16.13 14.08 -3.32
CA GLY A 20 -15.51 12.91 -3.97
C GLY A 20 -14.12 13.18 -4.56
N ALA A 21 -13.78 14.43 -4.88
CA ALA A 21 -12.48 14.82 -5.41
C ALA A 21 -11.44 15.01 -4.29
N ALA A 22 -11.85 15.49 -3.11
CA ALA A 22 -10.98 15.64 -1.95
C ALA A 22 -10.55 14.28 -1.34
N LEU A 23 -11.40 13.25 -1.43
CA LEU A 23 -11.09 11.87 -1.02
C LEU A 23 -10.08 11.16 -1.94
N ARG A 24 -9.92 11.62 -3.19
CA ARG A 24 -8.93 11.08 -4.15
C ARG A 24 -7.56 11.76 -4.08
N ALA A 25 -7.41 12.82 -3.28
CA ALA A 25 -6.18 13.60 -3.17
C ALA A 25 -5.25 13.14 -2.03
N SER A 26 -5.63 12.16 -1.20
CA SER A 26 -4.71 11.56 -0.25
C SER A 26 -3.91 10.47 -0.94
N VAL A 27 -2.64 10.71 -1.19
CA VAL A 27 -1.70 9.68 -1.63
C VAL A 27 -1.63 8.63 -0.53
N GLN A 28 -2.06 7.43 -0.84
CA GLN A 28 -1.88 6.29 0.03
C GLN A 28 -0.42 5.87 0.01
N VAL A 29 0.13 5.58 1.17
CA VAL A 29 1.48 5.02 1.29
C VAL A 29 1.37 3.55 1.70
N ILE A 30 2.01 2.70 0.93
CA ILE A 30 2.13 1.27 1.20
C ILE A 30 3.49 1.05 1.86
N PHE A 31 3.47 0.51 3.07
CA PHE A 31 4.69 0.25 3.83
C PHE A 31 5.24 -1.13 3.54
N ASP A 32 6.54 -1.17 3.22
CA ASP A 32 7.32 -2.40 3.13
C ASP A 32 7.51 -3.03 4.53
N THR A 33 7.77 -4.31 4.56
CA THR A 33 7.94 -5.10 5.79
C THR A 33 9.02 -4.54 6.70
N ASP A 34 10.14 -4.06 6.14
CA ASP A 34 11.26 -3.53 6.94
C ASP A 34 10.86 -2.31 7.78
N VAL A 35 10.04 -1.39 7.22
CA VAL A 35 9.56 -0.22 7.96
C VAL A 35 8.72 -0.63 9.17
N LEU A 36 7.83 -1.61 8.98
CA LEU A 36 6.96 -2.10 10.05
C LEU A 36 7.74 -2.91 11.10
N ILE A 37 8.77 -3.66 10.69
CA ILE A 37 9.66 -4.36 11.62
C ILE A 37 10.42 -3.35 12.50
N TRP A 38 10.96 -2.28 11.93
CA TRP A 38 11.62 -1.24 12.72
C TRP A 38 10.65 -0.57 13.71
N ALA A 39 9.44 -0.25 13.27
CA ALA A 39 8.42 0.32 14.15
C ALA A 39 8.00 -0.64 15.27
N SER A 40 7.88 -1.95 14.99
CA SER A 40 7.57 -2.97 16.00
C SER A 40 8.70 -3.14 17.04
N ARG A 41 9.92 -2.81 16.66
CA ARG A 41 11.09 -2.77 17.54
C ARG A 41 11.27 -1.43 18.29
N LEU A 42 10.24 -0.60 18.27
CA LEU A 42 10.19 0.70 18.94
C LEU A 42 11.19 1.74 18.40
N ASP A 43 11.59 1.63 17.14
CA ASP A 43 12.36 2.69 16.50
C ASP A 43 11.49 3.94 16.38
N PRO A 44 11.89 5.06 17.01
CA PRO A 44 11.06 6.26 17.06
C PRO A 44 10.86 6.90 15.69
N HIS A 45 11.88 6.87 14.82
CA HIS A 45 11.77 7.42 13.47
C HIS A 45 10.82 6.60 12.59
N ALA A 46 10.83 5.25 12.72
CA ALA A 46 9.88 4.40 11.99
C ALA A 46 8.44 4.70 12.38
N LYS A 47 8.18 4.88 13.67
CA LYS A 47 6.85 5.24 14.17
C LYS A 47 6.40 6.61 13.66
N GLU A 48 7.25 7.63 13.75
CA GLU A 48 6.97 8.96 13.24
C GLU A 48 6.74 8.94 11.72
N PHE A 49 7.58 8.21 10.98
CA PHE A 49 7.48 8.06 9.53
C PHE A 49 6.14 7.46 9.10
N ILE A 50 5.64 6.44 9.82
CA ILE A 50 4.34 5.83 9.57
C ILE A 50 3.21 6.79 9.92
N LEU A 51 3.28 7.42 11.10
CA LEU A 51 2.21 8.29 11.60
C LEU A 51 2.10 9.62 10.84
N ALA A 52 3.14 10.02 10.12
CA ALA A 52 3.08 11.18 9.23
C ALA A 52 2.13 10.99 8.04
N GLU A 53 1.84 9.74 7.68
CA GLU A 53 0.93 9.42 6.58
C GLU A 53 -0.51 9.28 7.10
N ARG A 54 -1.47 9.87 6.36
CA ARG A 54 -2.90 9.79 6.70
C ARG A 54 -3.52 8.48 6.27
N ASP A 55 -3.20 8.04 5.06
CA ASP A 55 -3.73 6.80 4.46
C ASP A 55 -2.61 5.76 4.41
N ARG A 56 -2.63 4.87 5.40
CA ARG A 56 -1.60 3.87 5.65
C ARG A 56 -2.07 2.50 5.21
N ALA A 57 -1.28 1.85 4.39
CA ALA A 57 -1.58 0.50 3.93
C ALA A 57 -0.34 -0.40 3.91
N ALA A 58 -0.56 -1.68 3.85
CA ALA A 58 0.45 -2.70 3.60
C ALA A 58 -0.17 -3.85 2.80
N SER A 59 0.67 -4.58 2.08
CA SER A 59 0.23 -5.83 1.46
C SER A 59 -0.10 -6.87 2.54
N MET A 60 -1.05 -7.75 2.24
CA MET A 60 -1.33 -8.90 3.12
C MET A 60 -0.07 -9.76 3.36
N VAL A 61 0.83 -9.85 2.38
CA VAL A 61 2.09 -10.58 2.54
C VAL A 61 3.01 -9.93 3.56
N THR A 62 2.98 -8.61 3.69
CA THR A 62 3.72 -7.88 4.74
C THR A 62 3.27 -8.30 6.14
N LEU A 63 1.96 -8.40 6.38
CA LEU A 63 1.46 -8.93 7.65
C LEU A 63 1.94 -10.36 7.88
N MET A 64 1.90 -11.22 6.85
CA MET A 64 2.37 -12.61 6.94
C MET A 64 3.85 -12.69 7.33
N GLU A 65 4.71 -11.85 6.77
CA GLU A 65 6.14 -11.80 7.11
C GLU A 65 6.37 -11.37 8.56
N VAL A 66 5.68 -10.32 9.00
CA VAL A 66 5.82 -9.85 10.40
C VAL A 66 5.29 -10.91 11.37
N LEU A 67 4.17 -11.57 11.06
CA LEU A 67 3.64 -12.68 11.86
C LEU A 67 4.58 -13.88 11.88
N ALA A 68 5.24 -14.20 10.76
CA ALA A 68 6.20 -15.30 10.68
C ALA A 68 7.42 -15.10 11.58
N GLY A 69 7.74 -13.86 11.94
CA GLY A 69 8.80 -13.54 12.91
C GLY A 69 8.42 -13.73 14.38
N ALA A 70 7.14 -14.00 14.69
CA ALA A 70 6.67 -14.21 16.06
C ALA A 70 7.21 -15.51 16.66
N LYS A 71 7.59 -15.47 17.94
CA LYS A 71 8.15 -16.60 18.67
C LYS A 71 7.16 -17.24 19.64
N SER A 72 6.00 -16.63 19.85
CA SER A 72 4.98 -17.08 20.79
C SER A 72 3.58 -16.65 20.33
N LYS A 73 2.55 -17.25 20.94
CA LYS A 73 1.16 -16.78 20.74
C LYS A 73 0.96 -15.33 21.19
N ALA A 74 1.66 -14.91 22.23
CA ALA A 74 1.62 -13.53 22.69
C ALA A 74 2.19 -12.58 21.63
N ASP A 75 3.31 -12.92 20.98
CA ASP A 75 3.88 -12.13 19.90
C ASP A 75 2.93 -12.00 18.71
N LEU A 76 2.22 -13.07 18.35
CA LEU A 76 1.20 -13.02 17.28
C LEU A 76 0.09 -12.03 17.62
N MET A 77 -0.39 -12.04 18.87
CA MET A 77 -1.42 -11.10 19.32
C MET A 77 -0.92 -9.65 19.33
N ILE A 78 0.31 -9.42 19.80
CA ILE A 78 0.95 -8.12 19.81
C ILE A 78 1.12 -7.59 18.38
N THR A 79 1.56 -8.44 17.45
CA THR A 79 1.71 -8.06 16.04
C THR A 79 0.38 -7.64 15.42
N ARG A 80 -0.69 -8.41 15.63
CA ARG A 80 -2.02 -8.02 15.12
C ARG A 80 -2.50 -6.71 15.73
N ARG A 81 -2.32 -6.53 17.03
CA ARG A 81 -2.68 -5.29 17.72
C ARG A 81 -1.90 -4.11 17.18
N PHE A 82 -0.61 -4.27 16.91
CA PHE A 82 0.26 -3.25 16.34
C PHE A 82 -0.27 -2.73 14.98
N PHE A 83 -0.70 -3.62 14.07
CA PHE A 83 -1.30 -3.22 12.81
C PHE A 83 -2.62 -2.46 13.00
N MET A 84 -3.43 -2.87 13.97
CA MET A 84 -4.69 -2.19 14.30
C MET A 84 -4.44 -0.81 14.89
N ASP A 85 -3.54 -0.68 15.85
CA ASP A 85 -3.23 0.57 16.55
C ASP A 85 -2.61 1.62 15.61
N LEU A 86 -1.87 1.18 14.59
CA LEU A 86 -1.36 2.05 13.53
C LEU A 86 -2.37 2.31 12.41
N GLU A 87 -3.57 1.73 12.50
CA GLU A 87 -4.62 1.85 11.48
C GLU A 87 -4.13 1.50 10.07
N ILE A 88 -3.32 0.44 9.95
CA ILE A 88 -2.78 -0.01 8.67
C ILE A 88 -3.82 -0.86 7.96
N ARG A 89 -4.29 -0.37 6.81
CA ARG A 89 -5.21 -1.11 5.95
C ARG A 89 -4.45 -2.19 5.18
N LEU A 90 -4.92 -3.43 5.27
CA LEU A 90 -4.31 -4.56 4.56
C LEU A 90 -4.93 -4.70 3.17
N ILE A 91 -4.08 -4.76 2.16
CA ILE A 91 -4.48 -4.95 0.77
C ILE A 91 -4.35 -6.44 0.45
N PRO A 92 -5.44 -7.11 0.05
CA PRO A 92 -5.41 -8.51 -0.35
C PRO A 92 -4.53 -8.72 -1.58
N VAL A 93 -3.90 -9.89 -1.68
CA VAL A 93 -3.16 -10.31 -2.86
C VAL A 93 -4.15 -10.94 -3.85
N ASP A 94 -4.75 -10.10 -4.67
CA ASP A 94 -5.70 -10.52 -5.68
C ASP A 94 -5.03 -11.11 -6.93
N GLU A 95 -5.83 -11.46 -7.93
CA GLU A 95 -5.33 -12.08 -9.16
C GLU A 95 -4.38 -11.17 -9.93
N SER A 96 -4.72 -9.89 -10.06
CA SER A 96 -3.91 -8.87 -10.74
C SER A 96 -2.52 -8.74 -10.11
N ILE A 97 -2.48 -8.62 -8.79
CA ILE A 97 -1.25 -8.51 -8.02
C ILE A 97 -0.38 -9.77 -8.18
N ARG A 98 -0.98 -10.97 -8.16
CA ARG A 98 -0.24 -12.22 -8.32
C ARG A 98 0.45 -12.33 -9.67
N TYR A 99 -0.27 -12.03 -10.77
CA TYR A 99 0.32 -12.05 -12.11
C TYR A 99 1.38 -10.98 -12.29
N LEU A 100 1.13 -9.77 -11.80
CA LEU A 100 2.12 -8.70 -11.86
C LEU A 100 3.39 -9.06 -11.06
N ALA A 101 3.25 -9.64 -9.88
CA ALA A 101 4.39 -10.10 -9.08
C ALA A 101 5.22 -11.17 -9.81
N ALA A 102 4.56 -12.12 -10.48
CA ALA A 102 5.26 -13.14 -11.29
C ALA A 102 6.07 -12.48 -12.41
N ASN A 103 5.49 -11.56 -13.15
CA ASN A 103 6.19 -10.81 -14.20
C ASN A 103 7.38 -10.01 -13.64
N LEU A 104 7.21 -9.37 -12.49
CA LEU A 104 8.31 -8.64 -11.85
C LEU A 104 9.47 -9.54 -11.45
N ILE A 105 9.19 -10.79 -11.02
CA ILE A 105 10.24 -11.78 -10.73
C ILE A 105 10.97 -12.16 -12.00
N GLU A 106 10.26 -12.45 -13.09
CA GLU A 106 10.88 -12.79 -14.37
C GLU A 106 11.83 -11.69 -14.86
N ASP A 107 11.42 -10.42 -14.72
CA ASP A 107 12.19 -9.28 -15.21
C ASP A 107 13.35 -8.87 -14.29
N HIS A 108 13.21 -9.02 -12.98
CA HIS A 108 14.09 -8.37 -12.00
C HIS A 108 14.88 -9.33 -11.11
N ARG A 109 14.51 -10.61 -11.04
CA ARG A 109 15.17 -11.58 -10.15
C ARG A 109 16.68 -11.69 -10.41
N LEU A 110 17.09 -11.82 -11.67
CA LEU A 110 18.48 -12.04 -12.02
C LEU A 110 19.32 -10.75 -12.04
N VAL A 111 18.68 -9.60 -12.22
CA VAL A 111 19.35 -8.30 -12.30
C VAL A 111 19.42 -7.62 -10.93
N ASP A 112 18.30 -7.56 -10.26
CA ASP A 112 18.14 -6.78 -9.02
C ASP A 112 18.04 -7.67 -7.77
N GLY A 113 17.97 -8.98 -7.94
CA GLY A 113 17.82 -9.93 -6.83
C GLY A 113 16.44 -9.93 -6.20
N LEU A 114 15.40 -9.44 -6.92
CA LEU A 114 14.03 -9.31 -6.40
C LEU A 114 13.50 -10.66 -5.86
N GLY A 115 13.13 -10.67 -4.59
CA GLY A 115 12.53 -11.82 -3.91
C GLY A 115 11.01 -11.91 -4.16
N VAL A 116 10.42 -13.08 -3.85
CA VAL A 116 8.99 -13.32 -4.04
C VAL A 116 8.14 -12.32 -3.24
N THR A 117 8.47 -12.12 -1.98
CA THR A 117 7.73 -11.19 -1.10
C THR A 117 7.85 -9.76 -1.58
N ASP A 118 9.07 -9.32 -1.91
CA ASP A 118 9.32 -7.98 -2.45
C ASP A 118 8.54 -7.76 -3.76
N ALA A 119 8.48 -8.77 -4.63
CA ALA A 119 7.71 -8.69 -5.86
C ALA A 119 6.21 -8.50 -5.61
N VAL A 120 5.65 -9.21 -4.62
CA VAL A 120 4.23 -9.05 -4.24
C VAL A 120 3.97 -7.67 -3.63
N ILE A 121 4.86 -7.17 -2.79
CA ILE A 121 4.76 -5.83 -2.20
C ILE A 121 4.82 -4.75 -3.29
N ALA A 122 5.79 -4.85 -4.20
CA ALA A 122 5.92 -3.94 -5.34
C ALA A 122 4.70 -3.97 -6.26
N ALA A 123 4.20 -5.18 -6.57
CA ALA A 123 2.99 -5.37 -7.37
C ALA A 123 1.77 -4.75 -6.70
N THR A 124 1.64 -4.89 -5.36
CA THR A 124 0.56 -4.27 -4.59
C THR A 124 0.59 -2.74 -4.73
N ALA A 125 1.76 -2.13 -4.60
CA ALA A 125 1.91 -0.68 -4.73
C ALA A 125 1.65 -0.19 -6.16
N ARG A 126 2.18 -0.89 -7.16
CA ARG A 126 1.94 -0.56 -8.58
C ARG A 126 0.48 -0.68 -8.98
N GLU A 127 -0.18 -1.79 -8.60
CA GLU A 127 -1.58 -2.04 -8.94
C GLU A 127 -2.50 -1.01 -8.28
N ALA A 128 -2.18 -0.59 -7.05
CA ALA A 128 -2.89 0.48 -6.37
C ALA A 128 -2.58 1.89 -6.92
N GLY A 129 -1.51 2.04 -7.72
CA GLY A 129 -1.04 3.36 -8.18
C GLY A 129 -0.47 4.23 -7.07
N GLU A 130 0.10 3.61 -6.02
CA GLU A 130 0.48 4.26 -4.78
C GLU A 130 1.99 4.19 -4.53
N THR A 131 2.47 5.00 -3.58
CA THR A 131 3.88 5.07 -3.21
C THR A 131 4.27 3.93 -2.28
N LEU A 132 5.36 3.24 -2.57
CA LEU A 132 5.97 2.25 -1.67
C LEU A 132 7.02 2.92 -0.78
N ALA A 133 6.82 2.84 0.52
CA ALA A 133 7.78 3.28 1.54
C ALA A 133 8.65 2.10 1.97
N THR A 134 9.95 2.20 1.74
CA THR A 134 10.91 1.12 2.00
C THR A 134 12.28 1.65 2.43
N GLY A 135 12.99 0.90 3.26
CA GLY A 135 14.41 1.11 3.53
C GLY A 135 15.31 0.43 2.51
N ASN A 136 14.77 -0.47 1.69
CA ASN A 136 15.52 -1.26 0.71
C ASN A 136 15.32 -0.75 -0.73
N VAL A 137 15.53 0.55 -0.93
CA VAL A 137 15.38 1.20 -2.24
C VAL A 137 16.11 0.48 -3.38
N PRO A 138 17.35 -0.06 -3.21
CA PRO A 138 18.04 -0.74 -4.29
C PRO A 138 17.27 -1.92 -4.92
N HIS A 139 16.47 -2.66 -4.15
CA HIS A 139 15.68 -3.79 -4.66
C HIS A 139 14.50 -3.35 -5.55
N PHE A 140 14.01 -2.12 -5.35
CA PHE A 140 12.79 -1.65 -5.99
C PHE A 140 13.02 -0.60 -7.09
N ARG A 141 14.16 0.11 -7.06
CA ARG A 141 14.42 1.25 -7.96
C ARG A 141 14.42 0.92 -9.44
N GLY A 142 14.70 -0.34 -9.80
CA GLY A 142 14.68 -0.81 -11.19
C GLY A 142 13.27 -1.09 -11.72
N ILE A 143 12.26 -1.14 -10.86
CA ILE A 143 10.89 -1.46 -11.25
C ILE A 143 10.22 -0.23 -11.87
N PRO A 144 9.80 -0.29 -13.15
CA PRO A 144 9.18 0.85 -13.81
C PRO A 144 7.80 1.16 -13.20
N ASN A 145 7.43 2.44 -13.21
CA ASN A 145 6.13 2.94 -12.71
C ASN A 145 5.85 2.62 -11.22
N LEU A 146 6.89 2.47 -10.42
CA LEU A 146 6.80 2.32 -8.98
C LEU A 146 7.37 3.57 -8.30
N ALA A 147 6.51 4.36 -7.64
CA ALA A 147 6.92 5.49 -6.83
C ALA A 147 7.49 4.99 -5.50
N LEU A 148 8.66 5.50 -5.10
CA LEU A 148 9.34 5.09 -3.87
C LEU A 148 9.48 6.25 -2.91
N LYS A 149 9.30 5.96 -1.61
CA LYS A 149 9.62 6.83 -0.49
C LYS A 149 10.66 6.14 0.39
N SER A 150 11.85 6.71 0.46
CA SER A 150 12.95 6.12 1.22
C SER A 150 12.74 6.28 2.72
N PHE A 151 12.94 5.19 3.45
CA PHE A 151 12.96 5.14 4.90
C PHE A 151 14.38 4.85 5.40
N ARG A 152 14.74 5.44 6.54
CA ARG A 152 15.97 5.12 7.27
C ARG A 152 15.67 5.04 8.76
N PRO A 153 16.06 3.96 9.45
CA PRO A 153 15.89 3.86 10.89
C PRO A 153 16.76 4.87 11.65
N SER A 154 16.41 5.14 12.90
CA SER A 154 17.17 6.05 13.78
C SER A 154 18.56 5.51 14.13
N ARG A 155 18.70 4.18 14.09
CA ARG A 155 19.97 3.48 14.35
C ARG A 155 20.26 2.52 13.21
N PRO A 156 21.49 2.51 12.69
CA PRO A 156 21.90 1.57 11.65
C PRO A 156 21.95 0.13 12.15
#